data_82f4ec9cd545d86af4fb4f7b8c1597ec
#
_entry.id   82f4ec9cd545d86af4fb4f7b8c1597ec
#
_cell.length_a   1.000
_cell.length_b   1.000
_cell.length_c   1.000
_cell.angle_alpha   90.00
_cell.angle_beta   90.00
_cell.angle_gamma   90.00
#
_symmetry.space_group_name_H-M   'P 1'
#
loop_
_entity.id
_entity.type
_entity.pdbx_description
1 polymer ?
#
loop_
_entity_poly.entity_id
_entity_poly.type
_entity_poly.pdbx_seq_one_letter_code
_entity_poly.pdbx_strand_id
1 'polypeptide(L)'
;CIRDRWWKGRDGTSGDANLWFRPLNLKKEGTVYRTARHEAWQDVNGPAVPFDGDAFQRDALRCWKRAPERAVMCAMQRDETAGLLQMDLDRGAAEGVGYIPFLYMDPAHRRQGLGVQLLGQAVSTYRPLGRDRLRLCCAPDNGIAQRFYQKYGFVKMGEEPGARGPLDVLEKYIGFEAKES
;
A
#
# COMPACT_ATOMS: atom_id res chain seq x y z
N CYS A 1 -5.41 12.63 -17.96
CA CYS A 1 -5.51 12.59 -16.51
C CYS A 1 -5.56 11.15 -16.03
N ILE A 2 -4.59 10.73 -15.21
CA ILE A 2 -4.36 9.35 -14.79
C ILE A 2 -5.52 8.78 -13.93
N ARG A 3 -6.30 9.64 -13.31
CA ARG A 3 -7.53 9.29 -12.59
C ARG A 3 -8.53 8.53 -13.45
N ASP A 4 -8.56 8.75 -14.76
CA ASP A 4 -9.67 8.29 -15.61
C ASP A 4 -9.55 6.83 -16.07
N ARG A 5 -8.35 6.23 -16.05
CA ARG A 5 -8.14 4.86 -16.54
C ARG A 5 -8.40 3.77 -15.50
N TRP A 6 -8.16 4.08 -14.24
CA TRP A 6 -8.39 3.16 -13.13
C TRP A 6 -9.79 3.28 -12.54
N TRP A 7 -10.45 4.41 -12.87
CA TRP A 7 -11.73 4.81 -12.29
C TRP A 7 -12.95 4.50 -13.16
N LYS A 8 -12.78 4.10 -14.40
CA LYS A 8 -13.89 3.62 -15.26
C LYS A 8 -14.31 2.19 -14.91
N GLY A 9 -14.54 1.95 -13.66
CA GLY A 9 -15.16 0.75 -13.12
C GLY A 9 -16.52 1.11 -12.57
N ARG A 10 -17.50 0.91 -13.38
CA ARG A 10 -18.84 0.50 -12.99
C ARG A 10 -19.58 1.34 -11.95
N ASP A 11 -20.61 1.95 -12.42
CA ASP A 11 -21.87 2.20 -11.74
C ASP A 11 -21.91 3.42 -10.83
N GLY A 12 -22.61 4.42 -11.33
CA GLY A 12 -23.12 5.61 -10.68
C GLY A 12 -23.64 5.45 -9.25
N THR A 13 -22.78 5.03 -8.34
CA THR A 13 -23.02 5.09 -6.92
C THR A 13 -22.32 6.31 -6.36
N SER A 14 -23.11 7.20 -5.93
CA SER A 14 -22.94 8.39 -5.09
C SER A 14 -21.56 8.69 -4.50
N GLY A 15 -21.24 9.95 -4.35
CA GLY A 15 -20.00 10.55 -3.84
C GLY A 15 -19.44 10.05 -2.50
N ASP A 16 -19.98 8.97 -1.94
CA ASP A 16 -19.53 8.35 -0.69
C ASP A 16 -18.44 7.29 -0.86
N ALA A 17 -18.13 6.85 -2.11
CA ALA A 17 -17.19 5.78 -2.41
C ALA A 17 -15.74 6.25 -2.60
N ASN A 18 -15.44 7.54 -2.46
CA ASN A 18 -14.11 8.09 -2.69
C ASN A 18 -13.34 8.26 -1.39
N LEU A 19 -12.12 7.71 -1.37
CA LEU A 19 -11.15 8.04 -0.33
C LEU A 19 -10.48 9.37 -0.64
N TRP A 20 -10.19 10.13 0.40
CA TRP A 20 -9.22 11.20 0.34
C TRP A 20 -8.01 10.85 1.19
N PHE A 21 -6.86 11.44 0.93
CA PHE A 21 -5.60 11.07 1.57
C PHE A 21 -5.03 12.26 2.31
N ARG A 22 -4.55 12.00 3.52
CA ARG A 22 -3.78 12.97 4.31
C ARG A 22 -2.50 12.35 4.81
N PRO A 23 -1.42 13.14 4.97
CA PRO A 23 -0.23 12.66 5.64
C PRO A 23 -0.53 12.24 7.09
N LEU A 24 0.08 11.14 7.53
CA LEU A 24 0.06 10.73 8.93
C LEU A 24 1.27 11.35 9.64
N ASN A 25 1.03 12.07 10.72
CA ASN A 25 2.11 12.55 11.57
C ASN A 25 2.52 11.46 12.56
N LEU A 26 3.56 10.69 12.23
CA LEU A 26 3.99 9.56 13.07
C LEU A 26 4.44 9.95 14.47
N LYS A 27 4.88 11.18 14.71
CA LYS A 27 5.24 11.64 16.05
C LYS A 27 4.01 11.84 16.93
N LYS A 28 2.89 12.24 16.35
CA LYS A 28 1.64 12.50 17.08
C LYS A 28 0.68 11.32 17.01
N GLU A 29 0.67 10.61 15.88
CA GLU A 29 -0.32 9.58 15.54
C GLU A 29 0.30 8.18 15.41
N GLY A 30 1.46 7.95 16.04
CA GLY A 30 2.16 6.66 15.97
C GLY A 30 1.32 5.46 16.41
N THR A 31 0.37 5.68 17.32
CA THR A 31 -0.56 4.64 17.78
C THR A 31 -1.48 4.16 16.65
N VAL A 32 -1.94 5.06 15.79
CA VAL A 32 -2.77 4.69 14.61
C VAL A 32 -2.01 3.72 13.71
N TYR A 33 -0.77 4.04 13.40
CA TYR A 33 0.10 3.18 12.60
C TYR A 33 0.34 1.82 13.26
N ARG A 34 0.71 1.83 14.55
CA ARG A 34 1.04 0.61 15.30
C ARG A 34 -0.17 -0.33 15.41
N THR A 35 -1.34 0.21 15.66
CA THR A 35 -2.59 -0.58 15.72
C THR A 35 -2.89 -1.25 14.40
N ALA A 36 -2.81 -0.51 13.30
CA ALA A 36 -3.03 -1.06 11.95
C ALA A 36 -2.02 -2.16 11.60
N ARG A 37 -0.74 -1.95 11.94
CA ARG A 37 0.31 -2.96 11.74
C ARG A 37 0.07 -4.22 12.55
N HIS A 38 -0.33 -4.06 13.81
CA HIS A 38 -0.60 -5.21 14.69
C HIS A 38 -1.79 -6.04 14.16
N GLU A 39 -2.84 -5.39 13.75
CA GLU A 39 -3.99 -6.05 13.18
C GLU A 39 -3.64 -6.79 11.89
N ALA A 40 -2.96 -6.14 10.95
CA ALA A 40 -2.49 -6.77 9.73
C ALA A 40 -1.54 -7.95 10.01
N TRP A 41 -0.69 -7.84 11.02
CA TRP A 41 0.19 -8.92 11.45
C TRP A 41 -0.60 -10.14 11.93
N GLN A 42 -1.60 -9.93 12.78
CA GLN A 42 -2.45 -11.01 13.30
C GLN A 42 -3.27 -11.68 12.19
N ASP A 43 -3.78 -10.91 11.25
CA ASP A 43 -4.52 -11.45 10.09
C ASP A 43 -3.67 -12.43 9.26
N VAL A 44 -2.38 -12.14 9.12
CA VAL A 44 -1.46 -12.95 8.30
C VAL A 44 -0.81 -14.08 9.10
N ASN A 45 -0.33 -13.77 10.31
CA ASN A 45 0.53 -14.67 11.08
C ASN A 45 -0.21 -15.40 12.21
N GLY A 46 -1.38 -14.92 12.58
CA GLY A 46 -2.13 -15.38 13.76
C GLY A 46 -1.58 -14.80 15.08
N PRO A 47 -2.33 -14.96 16.17
CA PRO A 47 -2.00 -14.32 17.45
C PRO A 47 -0.80 -14.96 18.16
N ALA A 48 -0.39 -16.15 17.76
CA ALA A 48 0.72 -16.88 18.39
C ALA A 48 2.12 -16.40 17.93
N VAL A 49 2.21 -15.71 16.79
CA VAL A 49 3.49 -15.20 16.28
C VAL A 49 3.76 -13.83 16.87
N PRO A 50 4.91 -13.63 17.55
CA PRO A 50 5.22 -12.36 18.19
C PRO A 50 5.24 -11.19 17.19
N PHE A 51 4.66 -10.07 17.62
CA PHE A 51 4.62 -8.83 16.86
C PHE A 51 5.67 -7.84 17.36
N ASP A 52 6.65 -7.52 16.53
CA ASP A 52 7.64 -6.48 16.83
C ASP A 52 7.17 -5.12 16.32
N GLY A 53 6.28 -4.49 17.07
CA GLY A 53 5.75 -3.18 16.74
C GLY A 53 6.80 -2.07 16.73
N ASP A 54 7.86 -2.19 17.51
CA ASP A 54 8.93 -1.21 17.55
C ASP A 54 9.77 -1.23 16.27
N ALA A 55 10.05 -2.42 15.72
CA ALA A 55 10.75 -2.55 14.45
C ALA A 55 9.95 -1.92 13.30
N PHE A 56 8.66 -2.21 13.21
CA PHE A 56 7.78 -1.62 12.20
C PHE A 56 7.69 -0.10 12.33
N GLN A 57 7.58 0.40 13.56
CA GLN A 57 7.49 1.83 13.81
C GLN A 57 8.79 2.56 13.49
N ARG A 58 9.95 1.97 13.80
CA ARG A 58 11.26 2.52 13.38
C ARG A 58 11.38 2.63 11.87
N ASP A 59 10.96 1.60 11.13
CA ASP A 59 10.99 1.62 9.67
C ASP A 59 10.05 2.68 9.10
N ALA A 60 8.83 2.76 9.60
CA ALA A 60 7.88 3.78 9.20
C ALA A 60 8.39 5.20 9.50
N LEU A 61 9.04 5.39 10.66
CA LEU A 61 9.62 6.68 11.02
C LEU A 61 10.77 7.08 10.08
N ARG A 62 11.57 6.12 9.65
CA ARG A 62 12.63 6.33 8.65
C ARG A 62 12.02 6.81 7.32
N CYS A 63 10.99 6.14 6.83
CA CYS A 63 10.26 6.54 5.62
C CYS A 63 9.64 7.94 5.79
N TRP A 64 8.98 8.17 6.92
CA TRP A 64 8.32 9.44 7.22
C TRP A 64 9.30 10.61 7.29
N LYS A 65 10.46 10.45 7.92
CA LYS A 65 11.49 11.51 7.98
C LYS A 65 12.01 11.88 6.60
N ARG A 66 12.04 10.93 5.67
CA ARG A 66 12.49 11.16 4.29
C ARG A 66 11.53 12.04 3.50
N ALA A 67 10.21 11.86 3.71
CA ALA A 67 9.17 12.61 3.00
C ALA A 67 7.89 12.68 3.87
N PRO A 68 7.85 13.56 4.89
CA PRO A 68 6.73 13.61 5.85
C PRO A 68 5.37 13.87 5.21
N GLU A 69 5.35 14.54 4.06
CA GLU A 69 4.13 14.93 3.35
C GLU A 69 3.53 13.82 2.48
N ARG A 70 4.24 12.69 2.29
CA ARG A 70 3.78 11.66 1.36
C ARG A 70 4.16 10.21 1.68
N ALA A 71 5.14 9.97 2.55
CA ALA A 71 5.64 8.60 2.77
C ALA A 71 4.65 7.73 3.55
N VAL A 72 3.94 8.29 4.51
CA VAL A 72 2.91 7.57 5.26
C VAL A 72 1.62 8.34 5.20
N MET A 73 0.61 7.75 4.56
CA MET A 73 -0.67 8.39 4.27
C MET A 73 -1.82 7.66 4.96
N CYS A 74 -2.72 8.42 5.57
CA CYS A 74 -4.04 7.91 5.92
C CYS A 74 -4.97 8.00 4.71
N ALA A 75 -5.64 6.91 4.41
CA ALA A 75 -6.80 6.89 3.55
C ALA A 75 -8.04 7.17 4.40
N MET A 76 -8.76 8.20 4.06
CA MET A 76 -9.93 8.66 4.80
C MET A 76 -11.20 8.43 3.99
N GLN A 77 -12.21 7.88 4.63
CA GLN A 77 -13.57 7.85 4.11
C GLN A 77 -14.42 8.76 4.99
N ARG A 78 -14.87 9.89 4.46
CA ARG A 78 -15.43 10.98 5.27
C ARG A 78 -14.43 11.38 6.37
N ASP A 79 -14.78 11.32 7.62
CA ASP A 79 -13.92 11.68 8.76
C ASP A 79 -13.27 10.47 9.44
N GLU A 80 -13.49 9.26 8.89
CA GLU A 80 -12.95 8.01 9.44
C GLU A 80 -11.69 7.56 8.72
N THR A 81 -10.73 7.04 9.46
CA THR A 81 -9.56 6.38 8.88
C THR A 81 -9.98 5.03 8.30
N ALA A 82 -9.94 4.92 6.98
CA ALA A 82 -10.31 3.71 6.26
C ALA A 82 -9.11 2.81 5.97
N GLY A 83 -7.89 3.34 5.96
CA GLY A 83 -6.69 2.59 5.68
C GLY A 83 -5.41 3.39 5.82
N LEU A 84 -4.30 2.72 5.59
CA LEU A 84 -2.96 3.30 5.61
C LEU A 84 -2.16 2.86 4.40
N LEU A 85 -1.32 3.75 3.92
CA LEU A 85 -0.34 3.46 2.87
C LEU A 85 1.02 3.97 3.32
N GLN A 86 2.00 3.07 3.43
CA GLN A 86 3.39 3.42 3.65
C GLN A 86 4.17 3.21 2.36
N MET A 87 4.96 4.20 2.00
CA MET A 87 5.84 4.19 0.84
C MET A 87 7.29 4.42 1.29
N ASP A 88 8.22 3.65 0.75
CA ASP A 88 9.65 3.82 0.95
C ASP A 88 10.25 4.42 -0.32
N LEU A 89 10.50 5.72 -0.30
CA LEU A 89 10.96 6.45 -1.48
C LEU A 89 12.42 6.15 -1.86
N ASP A 90 13.17 5.54 -0.97
CA ASP A 90 14.58 5.20 -1.20
C ASP A 90 14.77 3.77 -1.70
N ARG A 91 14.01 2.82 -1.16
CA ARG A 91 14.11 1.41 -1.54
C ARG A 91 13.71 1.19 -3.00
N GLY A 92 14.61 0.58 -3.77
CA GLY A 92 14.37 0.31 -5.19
C GLY A 92 14.45 1.54 -6.11
N ALA A 93 14.81 2.71 -5.59
CA ALA A 93 14.88 3.95 -6.35
C ALA A 93 15.81 3.86 -7.56
N ALA A 94 17.00 3.30 -7.39
CA ALA A 94 17.99 3.12 -8.45
C ALA A 94 17.52 2.18 -9.57
N GLU A 95 16.56 1.30 -9.28
CA GLU A 95 15.98 0.34 -10.23
C GLU A 95 14.69 0.88 -10.90
N GLY A 96 14.28 2.11 -10.59
CA GLY A 96 13.00 2.66 -11.05
C GLY A 96 11.78 2.06 -10.34
N VAL A 97 11.97 1.51 -9.15
CA VAL A 97 10.92 0.85 -8.37
C VAL A 97 10.36 1.79 -7.30
N GLY A 98 9.04 1.84 -7.19
CA GLY A 98 8.31 2.40 -6.06
C GLY A 98 7.94 1.29 -5.08
N TYR A 99 8.61 1.22 -3.92
CA TYR A 99 8.37 0.19 -2.93
C TYR A 99 7.26 0.58 -1.95
N ILE A 100 6.37 -0.38 -1.66
CA ILE A 100 5.25 -0.22 -0.73
C ILE A 100 5.45 -1.20 0.44
N PRO A 101 6.00 -0.74 1.58
CA PRO A 101 6.16 -1.57 2.79
C PRO A 101 4.84 -1.98 3.44
N PHE A 102 3.80 -1.16 3.31
CA PHE A 102 2.53 -1.41 3.99
C PHE A 102 1.36 -0.80 3.23
N LEU A 103 0.39 -1.63 2.93
CA LEU A 103 -0.91 -1.25 2.36
C LEU A 103 -1.99 -1.94 3.18
N TYR A 104 -2.86 -1.16 3.79
CA TYR A 104 -3.82 -1.65 4.78
C TYR A 104 -5.19 -0.99 4.60
N MET A 105 -6.22 -1.83 4.63
CA MET A 105 -7.61 -1.39 4.77
C MET A 105 -8.15 -1.85 6.13
N ASP A 106 -8.73 -0.91 6.87
CA ASP A 106 -9.43 -1.20 8.11
C ASP A 106 -10.57 -2.20 7.85
N PRO A 107 -10.77 -3.22 8.72
CA PRO A 107 -11.81 -4.24 8.50
C PRO A 107 -13.20 -3.70 8.24
N ALA A 108 -13.59 -2.62 8.93
CA ALA A 108 -14.89 -1.99 8.76
C ALA A 108 -15.09 -1.37 7.36
N HIS A 109 -14.00 -1.12 6.64
CA HIS A 109 -14.01 -0.49 5.32
C HIS A 109 -13.65 -1.45 4.18
N ARG A 110 -13.43 -2.73 4.48
CA ARG A 110 -13.16 -3.77 3.48
C ARG A 110 -14.40 -4.12 2.67
N ARG A 111 -14.19 -4.77 1.51
CA ARG A 111 -15.26 -5.25 0.59
C ARG A 111 -16.12 -4.16 -0.02
N GLN A 112 -15.61 -2.95 -0.09
CA GLN A 112 -16.26 -1.80 -0.74
C GLN A 112 -15.54 -1.37 -2.03
N GLY A 113 -14.54 -2.13 -2.50
CA GLY A 113 -13.74 -1.79 -3.67
C GLY A 113 -12.81 -0.59 -3.46
N LEU A 114 -12.49 -0.24 -2.21
CA LEU A 114 -11.69 0.94 -1.87
C LEU A 114 -10.18 0.71 -1.98
N GLY A 115 -9.72 -0.54 -1.85
CA GLY A 115 -8.28 -0.87 -1.82
C GLY A 115 -7.51 -0.42 -3.06
N VAL A 116 -8.14 -0.41 -4.23
CA VAL A 116 -7.53 0.07 -5.48
C VAL A 116 -7.16 1.55 -5.41
N GLN A 117 -7.84 2.34 -4.61
CA GLN A 117 -7.53 3.77 -4.43
C GLN A 117 -6.21 3.98 -3.69
N LEU A 118 -5.84 3.07 -2.79
CA LEU A 118 -4.51 3.05 -2.17
C LEU A 118 -3.41 2.80 -3.21
N LEU A 119 -3.63 1.86 -4.13
CA LEU A 119 -2.71 1.64 -5.24
C LEU A 119 -2.63 2.88 -6.15
N GLY A 120 -3.76 3.52 -6.43
CA GLY A 120 -3.82 4.77 -7.18
C GLY A 120 -3.01 5.89 -6.53
N GLN A 121 -3.06 6.01 -5.21
CA GLN A 121 -2.25 6.97 -4.46
C GLN A 121 -0.75 6.67 -4.59
N ALA A 122 -0.35 5.41 -4.52
CA ALA A 122 1.03 5.00 -4.72
C ALA A 122 1.52 5.33 -6.15
N VAL A 123 0.71 5.04 -7.16
CA VAL A 123 1.01 5.40 -8.55
C VAL A 123 1.18 6.90 -8.71
N SER A 124 0.27 7.69 -8.14
CA SER A 124 0.33 9.17 -8.20
C SER A 124 1.58 9.74 -7.53
N THR A 125 2.10 9.06 -6.51
CA THR A 125 3.31 9.47 -5.80
C THR A 125 4.58 9.06 -6.56
N TYR A 126 4.65 7.81 -7.02
CA TYR A 126 5.88 7.27 -7.59
C TYR A 126 6.12 7.62 -9.06
N ARG A 127 5.07 7.74 -9.85
CA ARG A 127 5.21 8.03 -11.27
C ARG A 127 5.88 9.38 -11.57
N PRO A 128 5.55 10.50 -10.88
CA PRO A 128 6.27 11.76 -11.02
C PRO A 128 7.74 11.70 -10.61
N LEU A 129 8.12 10.73 -9.78
CA LEU A 129 9.49 10.48 -9.35
C LEU A 129 10.28 9.58 -10.34
N GLY A 130 9.69 9.27 -11.50
CA GLY A 130 10.33 8.44 -12.52
C GLY A 130 10.32 6.95 -12.24
N ARG A 131 9.48 6.50 -11.29
CA ARG A 131 9.33 5.06 -11.03
C ARG A 131 8.34 4.48 -12.02
N ASP A 132 8.70 3.38 -12.64
CA ASP A 132 7.88 2.68 -13.64
C ASP A 132 7.28 1.36 -13.13
N ARG A 133 7.62 0.95 -11.92
CA ARG A 133 7.11 -0.27 -11.27
C ARG A 133 6.76 0.00 -9.82
N LEU A 134 5.68 -0.63 -9.35
CA LEU A 134 5.41 -0.80 -7.92
C LEU A 134 5.88 -2.18 -7.49
N ARG A 135 6.49 -2.28 -6.32
CA ARG A 135 6.91 -3.54 -5.69
C ARG A 135 6.42 -3.60 -4.26
N LEU A 136 5.96 -4.78 -3.86
CA LEU A 136 5.59 -5.09 -2.48
C LEU A 136 5.80 -6.58 -2.20
N CYS A 137 5.71 -6.96 -0.93
CA CYS A 137 5.76 -8.35 -0.50
C CYS A 137 4.41 -8.79 0.03
N CYS A 138 4.05 -10.04 -0.26
CA CYS A 138 2.81 -10.65 0.17
C CYS A 138 3.04 -12.11 0.58
N ALA A 139 2.46 -12.52 1.71
CA ALA A 139 2.54 -13.91 2.12
C ALA A 139 1.83 -14.82 1.10
N PRO A 140 2.44 -15.96 0.72
CA PRO A 140 1.88 -16.85 -0.31
C PRO A 140 0.49 -17.40 0.07
N ASP A 141 0.24 -17.59 1.37
CA ASP A 141 -1.01 -18.11 1.92
C ASP A 141 -2.06 -17.02 2.23
N ASN A 142 -1.73 -15.76 2.04
CA ASN A 142 -2.71 -14.67 2.14
C ASN A 142 -3.53 -14.58 0.85
N GLY A 143 -4.49 -15.50 0.71
CA GLY A 143 -5.27 -15.64 -0.52
C GLY A 143 -6.09 -14.41 -0.90
N ILE A 144 -6.57 -13.64 0.08
CA ILE A 144 -7.33 -12.41 -0.16
C ILE A 144 -6.44 -11.36 -0.80
N ALA A 145 -5.27 -11.11 -0.21
CA ALA A 145 -4.31 -10.14 -0.73
C ALA A 145 -3.73 -10.59 -2.09
N GLN A 146 -3.38 -11.86 -2.24
CA GLN A 146 -2.89 -12.43 -3.49
C GLN A 146 -3.88 -12.20 -4.64
N ARG A 147 -5.16 -12.48 -4.43
CA ARG A 147 -6.21 -12.25 -5.44
C ARG A 147 -6.39 -10.76 -5.74
N PHE A 148 -6.32 -9.92 -4.72
CA PHE A 148 -6.40 -8.46 -4.90
C PHE A 148 -5.26 -7.94 -5.78
N TYR A 149 -4.01 -8.27 -5.47
CA TYR A 149 -2.87 -7.83 -6.25
C TYR A 149 -2.87 -8.40 -7.66
N GLN A 150 -3.21 -9.67 -7.81
CA GLN A 150 -3.33 -10.31 -9.12
C GLN A 150 -4.40 -9.64 -10.00
N LYS A 151 -5.55 -9.32 -9.42
CA LYS A 151 -6.63 -8.59 -10.11
C LYS A 151 -6.15 -7.25 -10.67
N TYR A 152 -5.25 -6.56 -9.97
CA TYR A 152 -4.73 -5.27 -10.39
C TYR A 152 -3.38 -5.35 -11.10
N GLY A 153 -3.03 -6.52 -11.60
CA GLY A 153 -1.91 -6.69 -12.54
C GLY A 153 -0.54 -6.87 -11.90
N PHE A 154 -0.47 -7.16 -10.61
CA PHE A 154 0.78 -7.58 -9.98
C PHE A 154 1.13 -9.01 -10.37
N VAL A 155 2.41 -9.25 -10.59
CA VAL A 155 2.97 -10.58 -10.89
C VAL A 155 4.10 -10.90 -9.93
N LYS A 156 4.26 -12.19 -9.61
CA LYS A 156 5.36 -12.66 -8.76
C LYS A 156 6.67 -12.59 -9.53
N MET A 157 7.65 -11.90 -8.96
CA MET A 157 8.99 -11.73 -9.53
C MET A 157 10.06 -12.48 -8.77
N GLY A 158 9.79 -12.93 -7.57
CA GLY A 158 10.74 -13.64 -6.72
C GLY A 158 10.21 -13.84 -5.32
N GLU A 159 11.10 -14.11 -4.39
CA GLU A 159 10.81 -14.34 -2.98
C GLU A 159 11.82 -13.63 -2.10
N GLU A 160 11.43 -13.26 -0.90
CA GLU A 160 12.33 -12.79 0.15
C GLU A 160 11.94 -13.36 1.52
N PRO A 161 12.87 -13.40 2.50
CA PRO A 161 12.59 -13.94 3.83
C PRO A 161 11.48 -13.19 4.55
N GLY A 162 10.57 -13.92 5.20
CA GLY A 162 9.52 -13.40 6.08
C GLY A 162 9.50 -14.13 7.42
N ALA A 163 8.65 -13.68 8.34
CA ALA A 163 8.58 -14.20 9.72
C ALA A 163 8.20 -15.68 9.81
N ARG A 164 7.38 -16.20 8.89
CA ARG A 164 6.90 -17.59 8.86
C ARG A 164 7.40 -18.38 7.65
N GLY A 165 8.28 -17.81 6.87
CA GLY A 165 8.75 -18.39 5.62
C GLY A 165 8.85 -17.33 4.53
N PRO A 166 9.15 -17.72 3.28
CA PRO A 166 9.33 -16.77 2.20
C PRO A 166 8.06 -15.98 1.91
N LEU A 167 8.24 -14.71 1.58
CA LEU A 167 7.20 -13.83 1.06
C LEU A 167 7.36 -13.73 -0.46
N ASP A 168 6.25 -13.68 -1.17
CA ASP A 168 6.26 -13.39 -2.60
C ASP A 168 6.58 -11.92 -2.82
N VAL A 169 7.55 -11.64 -3.69
CA VAL A 169 7.82 -10.31 -4.20
C VAL A 169 6.94 -10.08 -5.43
N LEU A 170 6.03 -9.12 -5.33
CA LEU A 170 5.07 -8.79 -6.37
C LEU A 170 5.42 -7.45 -7.00
N GLU A 171 5.33 -7.37 -8.32
CA GLU A 171 5.57 -6.14 -9.07
C GLU A 171 4.44 -5.86 -10.06
N LYS A 172 4.21 -4.57 -10.29
CA LYS A 172 3.30 -4.07 -11.31
C LYS A 172 3.97 -2.95 -12.09
N TYR A 173 3.93 -3.03 -13.42
CA TYR A 173 4.33 -1.93 -14.30
C TYR A 173 3.33 -0.78 -14.20
N ILE A 174 3.83 0.43 -13.99
CA ILE A 174 3.04 1.66 -13.88
C ILE A 174 3.51 2.77 -14.80
N GLY A 175 4.49 2.48 -15.67
CA GLY A 175 4.97 3.43 -16.66
C GLY A 175 3.91 3.78 -17.69
N PHE A 176 4.19 4.79 -18.50
CA PHE A 176 3.35 5.10 -19.65
C PHE A 176 3.64 4.09 -20.75
N GLU A 177 2.59 3.47 -21.29
CA GLU A 177 2.72 2.73 -22.54
C GLU A 177 3.25 3.68 -23.62
N ALA A 178 4.32 3.27 -24.32
CA ALA A 178 4.75 3.98 -25.49
C ALA A 178 3.56 4.01 -26.45
N LYS A 179 3.13 5.20 -26.87
CA LYS A 179 2.19 5.28 -27.98
C LYS A 179 2.89 4.65 -29.17
N GLU A 180 2.38 3.51 -29.65
CA GLU A 180 2.77 3.01 -30.95
C GLU A 180 2.47 4.12 -31.96
N SER A 181 3.53 4.61 -32.54
CA SER A 181 3.50 5.61 -33.61
C SER A 181 3.23 4.93 -34.95
#